data_62136b63180c52a923ee24a730e8bd57
#
_entry.id   62136b63180c52a923ee24a730e8bd57
#
_cell.length_a   1.000
_cell.length_b   1.000
_cell.length_c   1.000
_cell.angle_alpha   90.00
_cell.angle_beta   90.00
_cell.angle_gamma   90.00
#
_symmetry.space_group_name_H-M   'P 1'
#
loop_
_entity.id
_entity.type
_entity.pdbx_description
1 polymer ?
#
loop_
_entity_poly.entity_id
_entity_poly.type
_entity_poly.pdbx_seq_one_letter_code
_entity_poly.pdbx_strand_id
1 'polypeptide(L)'
;MKTIYIWSLIVAIPLFGSMADYRKMKKINLLHTSEVVQDTINDIIDSNSVNIQDSSLVYSLIHVESTGNDSCVGDRHLVIPSIGCLQIRPIMVREVNRILKDLGNTTRFKNKDRWSRKKSIQMFYIWKNFHHKESTNEKIARNWNGGPRGYKRKRTLQYWEKVQKKLNKQL
;
A
#
# COMPACT_ATOMS: atom_id res chain seq x y z
N MET A 1 43.06 20.87 33.68
CA MET A 1 41.62 21.03 33.97
C MET A 1 40.97 21.65 32.75
N LYS A 2 40.23 20.86 31.97
CA LYS A 2 39.50 21.34 30.78
C LYS A 2 38.03 21.30 31.12
N THR A 3 37.39 22.46 31.20
CA THR A 3 35.97 22.64 31.51
C THR A 3 35.17 22.37 30.26
N ILE A 4 34.37 21.32 30.30
CA ILE A 4 33.43 20.96 29.21
C ILE A 4 32.13 21.74 29.44
N TYR A 5 31.82 22.69 28.54
CA TYR A 5 30.51 23.36 28.51
C TYR A 5 29.54 22.44 27.82
N ILE A 6 28.58 21.91 28.58
CA ILE A 6 27.42 21.20 28.08
C ILE A 6 26.40 22.26 27.66
N TRP A 7 26.24 22.47 26.37
CA TRP A 7 25.12 23.26 25.81
C TRP A 7 23.86 22.39 25.89
N SER A 8 23.01 22.68 26.88
CA SER A 8 21.66 22.14 26.91
C SER A 8 20.83 22.83 25.82
N LEU A 9 20.52 22.08 24.77
CA LEU A 9 19.56 22.49 23.75
C LEU A 9 18.17 22.52 24.38
N ILE A 10 17.76 23.69 24.87
CA ILE A 10 16.36 23.94 25.22
C ILE A 10 15.59 24.00 23.93
N VAL A 11 14.95 22.88 23.56
CA VAL A 11 13.91 22.86 22.54
C VAL A 11 12.75 23.67 23.08
N ALA A 12 12.62 24.92 22.63
CA ALA A 12 11.46 25.76 22.92
C ALA A 12 10.23 25.07 22.28
N ILE A 13 9.45 24.40 23.13
CA ILE A 13 8.11 23.95 22.76
C ILE A 13 7.28 25.22 22.58
N PRO A 14 6.77 25.51 21.38
CA PRO A 14 5.92 26.68 21.20
C PRO A 14 4.67 26.52 22.08
N LEU A 15 4.48 27.49 22.97
CA LEU A 15 3.32 27.62 23.84
C LEU A 15 2.03 27.46 23.03
N PHE A 16 1.23 26.56 23.47
CA PHE A 16 -0.08 26.13 23.01
C PHE A 16 -0.95 27.23 22.42
N GLY A 17 -1.14 27.20 21.10
CA GLY A 17 -2.37 27.68 20.48
C GLY A 17 -3.57 26.87 21.04
N SER A 18 -4.74 27.46 21.01
CA SER A 18 -5.95 26.84 21.57
C SER A 18 -6.19 25.45 20.97
N MET A 19 -6.96 24.59 21.67
CA MET A 19 -7.38 23.29 21.12
C MET A 19 -8.08 23.42 19.76
N ALA A 20 -8.62 24.58 19.44
CA ALA A 20 -9.17 24.93 18.14
C ALA A 20 -8.07 25.05 17.07
N ASP A 21 -6.92 25.65 17.41
CA ASP A 21 -5.78 25.77 16.49
C ASP A 21 -5.13 24.43 16.21
N TYR A 22 -5.00 23.57 17.24
CA TYR A 22 -4.52 22.20 17.07
C TYR A 22 -5.46 21.37 16.15
N ARG A 23 -6.79 21.49 16.33
CA ARG A 23 -7.78 20.83 15.47
C ARG A 23 -7.73 21.38 14.03
N LYS A 24 -7.54 22.68 13.86
CA LYS A 24 -7.40 23.34 12.57
C LYS A 24 -6.12 22.89 11.84
N MET A 25 -5.00 22.85 12.56
CA MET A 25 -3.72 22.33 12.02
C MET A 25 -3.81 20.87 11.63
N LYS A 26 -4.42 20.03 12.46
CA LYS A 26 -4.65 18.61 12.14
C LYS A 26 -5.56 18.44 10.94
N LYS A 27 -6.58 19.28 10.77
CA LYS A 27 -7.47 19.26 9.62
C LYS A 27 -6.75 19.73 8.34
N ILE A 28 -5.91 20.74 8.41
CA ILE A 28 -5.09 21.25 7.28
C ILE A 28 -4.09 20.16 6.84
N ASN A 29 -3.38 19.53 7.78
CA ASN A 29 -2.44 18.44 7.46
C ASN A 29 -3.17 17.22 6.86
N LEU A 30 -4.36 16.88 7.33
CA LEU A 30 -5.19 15.83 6.75
C LEU A 30 -5.65 16.17 5.32
N LEU A 31 -6.02 17.41 5.07
CA LEU A 31 -6.42 17.88 3.72
C LEU A 31 -5.23 17.88 2.77
N HIS A 32 -4.09 18.40 3.18
CA HIS A 32 -2.88 18.40 2.35
C HIS A 32 -2.37 16.99 2.03
N THR A 33 -2.40 16.06 3.01
CA THR A 33 -2.06 14.65 2.76
C THR A 33 -3.08 13.96 1.87
N SER A 34 -4.37 14.34 1.93
CA SER A 34 -5.39 13.78 1.05
C SER A 34 -5.24 14.26 -0.40
N GLU A 35 -4.89 15.52 -0.62
CA GLU A 35 -4.62 16.07 -1.96
C GLU A 35 -3.42 15.39 -2.61
N VAL A 36 -2.30 15.27 -1.92
CA VAL A 36 -1.09 14.58 -2.45
C VAL A 36 -1.37 13.10 -2.74
N VAL A 37 -2.16 12.42 -1.90
CA VAL A 37 -2.55 11.03 -2.16
C VAL A 37 -3.52 10.95 -3.32
N GLN A 38 -4.43 11.92 -3.47
CA GLN A 38 -5.37 11.98 -4.59
C GLN A 38 -4.66 12.20 -5.92
N ASP A 39 -3.71 13.12 -6.00
CA ASP A 39 -2.91 13.35 -7.21
C ASP A 39 -2.12 12.09 -7.58
N THR A 40 -1.46 11.46 -6.60
CA THR A 40 -0.76 10.18 -6.81
C THR A 40 -1.70 9.08 -7.32
N ILE A 41 -2.94 9.01 -6.81
CA ILE A 41 -3.93 8.02 -7.26
C ILE A 41 -4.43 8.33 -8.66
N ASN A 42 -4.66 9.59 -8.98
CA ASN A 42 -5.03 10.01 -10.34
C ASN A 42 -3.91 9.63 -11.32
N ASP A 43 -2.66 9.91 -10.98
CA ASP A 43 -1.49 9.48 -11.76
C ASP A 43 -1.46 7.96 -11.95
N ILE A 44 -1.75 7.16 -10.94
CA ILE A 44 -1.82 5.69 -11.04
C ILE A 44 -2.98 5.24 -11.95
N ILE A 45 -4.10 5.95 -11.92
CA ILE A 45 -5.29 5.61 -12.73
C ILE A 45 -5.05 6.01 -14.19
N ASP A 46 -4.48 7.18 -14.43
CA ASP A 46 -4.34 7.79 -15.76
C ASP A 46 -3.06 7.41 -16.47
N SER A 47 -1.98 7.07 -15.74
CA SER A 47 -0.67 6.91 -16.33
C SER A 47 -0.18 5.48 -16.48
N ASN A 48 0.66 5.31 -17.51
CA ASN A 48 1.60 4.20 -17.65
C ASN A 48 2.88 4.42 -16.82
N SER A 49 2.97 5.49 -16.00
CA SER A 49 4.15 5.89 -15.24
C SER A 49 4.16 5.31 -13.82
N VAL A 50 4.29 4.00 -13.72
CA VAL A 50 4.70 3.36 -12.47
C VAL A 50 6.22 3.48 -12.37
N ASN A 51 6.73 4.04 -11.27
CA ASN A 51 8.17 4.13 -11.02
C ASN A 51 8.77 2.71 -11.05
N ILE A 52 9.86 2.52 -11.80
CA ILE A 52 10.51 1.21 -12.03
C ILE A 52 10.87 0.51 -10.71
N GLN A 53 11.26 1.26 -9.67
CA GLN A 53 11.61 0.71 -8.36
C GLN A 53 10.39 0.13 -7.60
N ASP A 54 9.21 0.72 -7.77
CA ASP A 54 7.95 0.20 -7.24
C ASP A 54 7.45 -1.00 -8.06
N SER A 55 7.82 -1.07 -9.35
CA SER A 55 7.38 -2.15 -10.25
C SER A 55 7.97 -3.51 -9.85
N SER A 56 9.21 -3.56 -9.37
CA SER A 56 9.89 -4.83 -9.02
C SER A 56 9.16 -5.60 -7.92
N LEU A 57 8.62 -4.91 -6.88
CA LEU A 57 7.84 -5.57 -5.84
C LEU A 57 6.55 -6.16 -6.40
N VAL A 58 5.76 -5.41 -7.16
CA VAL A 58 4.47 -5.90 -7.67
C VAL A 58 4.67 -7.06 -8.64
N TYR A 59 5.71 -7.05 -9.47
CA TYR A 59 6.03 -8.17 -10.36
C TYR A 59 6.49 -9.42 -9.58
N SER A 60 7.24 -9.23 -8.49
CA SER A 60 7.61 -10.34 -7.60
C SER A 60 6.38 -10.97 -6.92
N LEU A 61 5.43 -10.14 -6.48
CA LEU A 61 4.14 -10.60 -5.96
C LEU A 61 3.35 -11.37 -7.02
N ILE A 62 3.19 -10.82 -8.23
CA ILE A 62 2.51 -11.48 -9.35
C ILE A 62 3.13 -12.86 -9.63
N HIS A 63 4.46 -12.95 -9.59
CA HIS A 63 5.12 -14.23 -9.82
C HIS A 63 4.83 -15.24 -8.71
N VAL A 64 4.83 -14.83 -7.45
CA VAL A 64 4.56 -15.71 -6.30
C VAL A 64 3.09 -16.11 -6.24
N GLU A 65 2.16 -15.22 -6.59
CA GLU A 65 0.72 -15.45 -6.52
C GLU A 65 0.20 -16.35 -7.66
N SER A 66 0.70 -16.17 -8.88
CA SER A 66 0.11 -16.80 -10.06
C SER A 66 1.11 -17.28 -11.10
N THR A 67 2.41 -17.16 -10.84
CA THR A 67 3.48 -17.36 -11.84
C THR A 67 3.28 -16.46 -13.08
N GLY A 68 2.62 -15.32 -12.90
CA GLY A 68 2.33 -14.38 -13.98
C GLY A 68 1.05 -14.67 -14.77
N ASN A 69 0.22 -15.63 -14.36
CA ASN A 69 -0.98 -16.03 -15.08
C ASN A 69 -2.19 -15.14 -14.67
N ASP A 70 -2.75 -14.39 -15.63
CA ASP A 70 -3.92 -13.53 -15.43
C ASP A 70 -5.22 -14.30 -15.24
N SER A 71 -5.27 -15.56 -15.69
CA SER A 71 -6.43 -16.44 -15.57
C SER A 71 -6.34 -17.39 -14.35
N CYS A 72 -5.40 -17.14 -13.44
CA CYS A 72 -5.22 -17.99 -12.27
C CYS A 72 -6.40 -17.89 -11.31
N VAL A 73 -6.85 -19.03 -10.80
CA VAL A 73 -7.89 -19.16 -9.78
C VAL A 73 -7.30 -19.89 -8.58
N GLY A 74 -7.13 -19.19 -7.47
CA GLY A 74 -6.73 -19.75 -6.17
C GLY A 74 -7.92 -19.94 -5.24
N ASP A 75 -7.65 -20.40 -4.02
CA ASP A 75 -8.67 -20.57 -2.97
C ASP A 75 -9.97 -21.22 -3.46
N ARG A 76 -9.87 -22.27 -4.30
CA ARG A 76 -11.02 -22.92 -4.97
C ARG A 76 -12.03 -23.54 -4.00
N HIS A 77 -11.64 -23.73 -2.74
CA HIS A 77 -12.53 -24.20 -1.67
C HIS A 77 -13.47 -23.11 -1.15
N LEU A 78 -13.23 -21.86 -1.52
CA LEU A 78 -14.08 -20.74 -1.10
C LEU A 78 -15.20 -20.48 -2.11
N VAL A 79 -16.37 -20.07 -1.61
CA VAL A 79 -17.52 -19.68 -2.45
C VAL A 79 -17.15 -18.62 -3.47
N ILE A 80 -16.29 -17.67 -3.08
CA ILE A 80 -15.76 -16.67 -4.00
C ILE A 80 -14.22 -16.72 -3.90
N PRO A 81 -13.56 -17.30 -4.91
CA PRO A 81 -12.12 -17.52 -4.90
C PRO A 81 -11.31 -16.24 -5.13
N SER A 82 -10.01 -16.31 -4.82
CA SER A 82 -9.02 -15.37 -5.32
C SER A 82 -8.78 -15.60 -6.82
N ILE A 83 -8.61 -14.53 -7.59
CA ILE A 83 -8.45 -14.63 -9.05
C ILE A 83 -7.45 -13.61 -9.60
N GLY A 84 -6.96 -13.90 -10.79
CA GLY A 84 -6.08 -13.03 -11.57
C GLY A 84 -4.62 -13.09 -11.13
N CYS A 85 -3.78 -12.27 -11.76
CA CYS A 85 -2.34 -12.30 -11.54
C CYS A 85 -1.90 -12.02 -10.09
N LEU A 86 -2.63 -11.20 -9.36
CA LEU A 86 -2.36 -10.84 -7.96
C LEU A 86 -3.27 -11.57 -6.95
N GLN A 87 -4.01 -12.59 -7.40
CA GLN A 87 -4.90 -13.40 -6.56
C GLN A 87 -5.81 -12.56 -5.66
N ILE A 88 -6.41 -11.52 -6.27
CA ILE A 88 -7.24 -10.56 -5.55
C ILE A 88 -8.56 -11.20 -5.13
N ARG A 89 -8.95 -11.01 -3.87
CA ARG A 89 -10.25 -11.38 -3.33
C ARG A 89 -11.23 -10.20 -3.38
N PRO A 90 -12.57 -10.45 -3.41
CA PRO A 90 -13.57 -9.37 -3.42
C PRO A 90 -13.45 -8.38 -2.27
N ILE A 91 -12.92 -8.81 -1.13
CA ILE A 91 -12.70 -7.91 0.01
C ILE A 91 -11.70 -6.79 -0.33
N MET A 92 -10.66 -7.10 -1.13
CA MET A 92 -9.71 -6.10 -1.60
C MET A 92 -10.36 -5.10 -2.56
N VAL A 93 -11.24 -5.57 -3.46
CA VAL A 93 -12.00 -4.65 -4.35
C VAL A 93 -12.86 -3.68 -3.54
N ARG A 94 -13.52 -4.17 -2.49
CA ARG A 94 -14.31 -3.32 -1.58
C ARG A 94 -13.42 -2.31 -0.84
N GLU A 95 -12.26 -2.75 -0.36
CA GLU A 95 -11.32 -1.88 0.34
C GLU A 95 -10.79 -0.77 -0.56
N VAL A 96 -10.36 -1.10 -1.78
CA VAL A 96 -9.90 -0.11 -2.78
C VAL A 96 -11.02 0.90 -3.10
N ASN A 97 -12.25 0.42 -3.30
CA ASN A 97 -13.39 1.30 -3.55
C ASN A 97 -13.73 2.19 -2.34
N ARG A 98 -13.53 1.69 -1.11
CA ARG A 98 -13.65 2.50 0.12
C ARG A 98 -12.60 3.60 0.13
N ILE A 99 -11.33 3.26 -0.13
CA ILE A 99 -10.23 4.23 -0.21
C ILE A 99 -10.54 5.32 -1.22
N LEU A 100 -10.93 4.94 -2.44
CA LEU A 100 -11.30 5.90 -3.49
C LEU A 100 -12.45 6.80 -3.08
N LYS A 101 -13.47 6.25 -2.39
CA LYS A 101 -14.58 7.05 -1.87
C LYS A 101 -14.10 8.06 -0.82
N ASP A 102 -13.27 7.62 0.13
CA ASP A 102 -12.76 8.47 1.21
C ASP A 102 -11.89 9.62 0.68
N LEU A 103 -11.25 9.41 -0.48
CA LEU A 103 -10.46 10.41 -1.19
C LEU A 103 -11.29 11.26 -2.18
N GLY A 104 -12.61 11.09 -2.25
CA GLY A 104 -13.46 11.83 -3.16
C GLY A 104 -13.36 11.41 -4.64
N ASN A 105 -12.61 10.33 -4.95
CA ASN A 105 -12.45 9.85 -6.32
C ASN A 105 -13.71 9.07 -6.77
N THR A 106 -14.14 9.28 -8.02
CA THR A 106 -15.35 8.66 -8.59
C THR A 106 -15.13 7.29 -9.21
N THR A 107 -13.87 6.89 -9.47
CA THR A 107 -13.52 5.59 -10.03
C THR A 107 -13.99 4.45 -9.11
N ARG A 108 -14.55 3.40 -9.72
CA ARG A 108 -14.98 2.20 -8.99
C ARG A 108 -14.59 0.93 -9.73
N PHE A 109 -13.90 0.03 -9.02
CA PHE A 109 -13.56 -1.30 -9.51
C PHE A 109 -14.71 -2.28 -9.28
N LYS A 110 -14.87 -3.21 -10.22
CA LYS A 110 -15.85 -4.31 -10.17
C LYS A 110 -15.12 -5.63 -9.89
N ASN A 111 -15.82 -6.64 -9.38
CA ASN A 111 -15.23 -7.94 -9.14
C ASN A 111 -14.58 -8.58 -10.38
N LYS A 112 -15.12 -8.34 -11.57
CA LYS A 112 -14.56 -8.82 -12.85
C LYS A 112 -13.22 -8.15 -13.20
N ASP A 113 -12.93 -6.96 -12.66
CA ASP A 113 -11.69 -6.22 -12.95
C ASP A 113 -10.44 -6.91 -12.40
N ARG A 114 -10.62 -7.86 -11.46
CA ARG A 114 -9.55 -8.72 -10.93
C ARG A 114 -8.89 -9.62 -11.97
N TRP A 115 -9.55 -9.89 -13.11
CA TRP A 115 -8.97 -10.60 -14.26
C TRP A 115 -8.04 -9.73 -15.11
N SER A 116 -8.15 -8.42 -15.01
CA SER A 116 -7.30 -7.49 -15.74
C SER A 116 -6.01 -7.23 -14.97
N ARG A 117 -4.86 -7.58 -15.56
CA ARG A 117 -3.52 -7.28 -15.00
C ARG A 117 -3.38 -5.80 -14.67
N LYS A 118 -3.69 -4.91 -15.62
CA LYS A 118 -3.62 -3.46 -15.43
C LYS A 118 -4.44 -3.02 -14.21
N LYS A 119 -5.71 -3.43 -14.14
CA LYS A 119 -6.59 -3.03 -13.03
C LYS A 119 -6.19 -3.68 -11.70
N SER A 120 -5.65 -4.90 -11.70
CA SER A 120 -5.13 -5.54 -10.51
C SER A 120 -3.92 -4.80 -9.95
N ILE A 121 -3.01 -4.35 -10.82
CA ILE A 121 -1.86 -3.53 -10.44
C ILE A 121 -2.32 -2.16 -9.92
N GLN A 122 -3.28 -1.51 -10.56
CA GLN A 122 -3.87 -0.26 -10.07
C GLN A 122 -4.46 -0.43 -8.65
N MET A 123 -5.25 -1.48 -8.42
CA MET A 123 -5.80 -1.78 -7.09
C MET A 123 -4.71 -1.99 -6.04
N PHE A 124 -3.61 -2.68 -6.40
CA PHE A 124 -2.46 -2.87 -5.51
C PHE A 124 -1.83 -1.54 -5.11
N TYR A 125 -1.57 -0.65 -6.08
CA TYR A 125 -0.93 0.63 -5.78
C TYR A 125 -1.82 1.58 -4.99
N ILE A 126 -3.13 1.63 -5.26
CA ILE A 126 -4.09 2.41 -4.47
C ILE A 126 -4.05 1.94 -3.01
N TRP A 127 -4.13 0.62 -2.77
CA TRP A 127 -4.04 0.03 -1.45
C TRP A 127 -2.68 0.28 -0.78
N LYS A 128 -1.57 0.07 -1.53
CA LYS A 128 -0.21 0.29 -1.04
C LYS A 128 0.00 1.75 -0.62
N ASN A 129 -0.34 2.70 -1.47
CA ASN A 129 -0.08 4.11 -1.21
C ASN A 129 -0.93 4.65 -0.05
N PHE A 130 -2.13 4.12 0.14
CA PHE A 130 -2.99 4.52 1.25
C PHE A 130 -2.53 3.94 2.60
N HIS A 131 -2.20 2.64 2.65
CA HIS A 131 -1.91 1.95 3.91
C HIS A 131 -0.42 1.79 4.20
N HIS A 132 0.45 1.90 3.20
CA HIS A 132 1.84 1.45 3.25
C HIS A 132 2.82 2.42 2.61
N LYS A 133 2.52 3.72 2.57
CA LYS A 133 3.35 4.75 1.94
C LYS A 133 4.82 4.66 2.39
N GLU A 134 5.06 4.54 3.70
CA GLU A 134 6.39 4.48 4.32
C GLU A 134 6.75 3.06 4.82
N SER A 135 6.15 2.02 4.26
CA SER A 135 6.39 0.65 4.71
C SER A 135 7.48 -0.03 3.89
N THR A 136 8.24 -0.92 4.53
CA THR A 136 9.21 -1.79 3.84
C THR A 136 8.50 -2.79 2.92
N ASN A 137 9.20 -3.28 1.89
CA ASN A 137 8.69 -4.30 0.97
C ASN A 137 8.23 -5.57 1.71
N GLU A 138 8.94 -5.98 2.77
CA GLU A 138 8.53 -7.10 3.63
C GLU A 138 7.16 -6.85 4.25
N LYS A 139 6.95 -5.68 4.86
CA LYS A 139 5.69 -5.35 5.53
C LYS A 139 4.54 -5.27 4.52
N ILE A 140 4.77 -4.71 3.34
CA ILE A 140 3.80 -4.65 2.24
C ILE A 140 3.42 -6.06 1.80
N ALA A 141 4.40 -6.89 1.44
CA ALA A 141 4.16 -8.26 0.95
C ALA A 141 3.45 -9.13 1.99
N ARG A 142 3.89 -9.08 3.25
CA ARG A 142 3.28 -9.88 4.32
C ARG A 142 1.86 -9.42 4.67
N ASN A 143 1.57 -8.11 4.57
CA ASN A 143 0.22 -7.61 4.75
C ASN A 143 -0.67 -7.88 3.53
N TRP A 144 -0.11 -7.90 2.31
CA TRP A 144 -0.82 -8.35 1.12
C TRP A 144 -1.35 -9.78 1.30
N ASN A 145 -0.47 -10.70 1.68
CA ASN A 145 -0.82 -12.12 1.86
C ASN A 145 -1.68 -12.37 3.11
N GLY A 146 -1.35 -11.75 4.24
CA GLY A 146 -1.93 -12.05 5.55
C GLY A 146 -3.01 -11.07 6.03
N GLY A 147 -3.35 -10.04 5.24
CA GLY A 147 -4.27 -8.96 5.62
C GLY A 147 -3.60 -7.92 6.55
N PRO A 148 -4.36 -6.98 7.16
CA PRO A 148 -3.84 -5.82 7.89
C PRO A 148 -2.84 -6.14 9.02
N ARG A 149 -2.90 -7.35 9.57
CA ARG A 149 -1.97 -7.84 10.61
C ARG A 149 -1.02 -8.91 10.09
N GLY A 150 -0.89 -9.07 8.78
CA GLY A 150 -0.06 -10.11 8.14
C GLY A 150 1.39 -10.05 8.60
N TYR A 151 1.97 -8.86 8.69
CA TYR A 151 3.34 -8.66 9.16
C TYR A 151 3.61 -9.23 10.56
N LYS A 152 2.61 -9.32 11.43
CA LYS A 152 2.73 -9.90 12.79
C LYS A 152 2.60 -11.43 12.81
N ARG A 153 2.23 -12.08 11.71
CA ARG A 153 1.95 -13.51 11.65
C ARG A 153 3.14 -14.30 11.13
N LYS A 154 3.64 -15.28 11.90
CA LYS A 154 4.77 -16.13 11.50
C LYS A 154 4.55 -16.83 10.15
N ARG A 155 3.33 -17.28 9.86
CA ARG A 155 2.98 -17.99 8.61
C ARG A 155 3.25 -17.17 7.33
N THR A 156 3.31 -15.83 7.41
CA THR A 156 3.59 -14.97 6.27
C THR A 156 5.08 -14.77 5.99
N LEU A 157 5.97 -15.29 6.85
CA LEU A 157 7.42 -15.23 6.63
C LEU A 157 7.81 -16.05 5.39
N GLN A 158 7.33 -17.28 5.27
CA GLN A 158 7.59 -18.13 4.09
C GLN A 158 7.11 -17.49 2.78
N TYR A 159 6.01 -16.73 2.84
CA TYR A 159 5.54 -15.97 1.68
C TYR A 159 6.55 -14.87 1.33
N TRP A 160 7.01 -14.11 2.33
CA TRP A 160 8.02 -13.07 2.12
C TRP A 160 9.32 -13.63 1.53
N GLU A 161 9.83 -14.73 2.04
CA GLU A 161 11.04 -15.39 1.52
C GLU A 161 10.92 -15.69 0.01
N LYS A 162 9.75 -16.16 -0.43
CA LYS A 162 9.48 -16.38 -1.87
C LYS A 162 9.50 -15.09 -2.66
N VAL A 163 8.88 -14.02 -2.15
CA VAL A 163 8.85 -12.70 -2.79
C VAL A 163 10.25 -12.11 -2.85
N GLN A 164 10.99 -12.14 -1.75
CA GLN A 164 12.36 -11.63 -1.66
C GLN A 164 13.30 -12.32 -2.63
N LYS A 165 13.19 -13.66 -2.75
CA LYS A 165 13.98 -14.43 -3.72
C LYS A 165 13.72 -14.01 -5.17
N LYS A 166 12.49 -13.58 -5.49
CA LYS A 166 12.16 -13.07 -6.83
C LYS A 166 12.63 -11.63 -7.01
N LEU A 167 12.48 -10.80 -6.00
CA LEU A 167 12.92 -9.41 -6.00
C LEU A 167 14.44 -9.32 -6.25
N ASN A 168 15.23 -10.13 -5.56
CA ASN A 168 16.70 -10.18 -5.71
C ASN A 168 17.18 -10.74 -7.06
N LYS A 169 16.32 -11.41 -7.84
CA LYS A 169 16.67 -11.89 -9.19
C LYS A 169 16.41 -10.87 -10.29
N GLN A 170 15.76 -9.77 -9.96
CA GLN A 170 15.42 -8.70 -10.90
C GLN A 170 16.41 -7.52 -10.80
N LEU A 171 17.30 -7.55 -9.81
CA LEU A 171 18.46 -6.66 -9.62
C LEU A 171 19.69 -7.28 -10.27
#